data_abf42da91d481c6cbab12af56a1d4417
#
_entry.id   abf42da91d481c6cbab12af56a1d4417
#
_cell.length_a   1.000
_cell.length_b   1.000
_cell.length_c   1.000
_cell.angle_alpha   90.00
_cell.angle_beta   90.00
_cell.angle_gamma   90.00
#
_symmetry.space_group_name_H-M   'P 1'
#
loop_
_entity.id
_entity.type
_entity.pdbx_description
1 polymer ?
#
loop_
_entity_poly.entity_id
_entity_poly.type
_entity_poly.pdbx_seq_one_letter_code
_entity_poly.pdbx_strand_id
1 'polypeptide(L)'
;MKNIHYLAFAGLIFIGCSHTPSPQLKALSTGEYQEARFESIPSWEDEDFVTALEILKKTCVKTASKDLYKLSCEKSKQVSKKDAKAFFEQNFTPFISLSESSLATGYFEPLIEGSLHKDDIFVYPLYGVPNDLVRIELPTKYKEQLKHPLRGRIVEGVVKPYFTREEIDANALGSQDPICYLKDKVDLFFLQVQGSGCILLDDSSRIYLGYADQNGYPYLSIGKEMIKRGLITREEVSLQSIRSYLYAHPDESDMILNLNPSYVFFQRRTHSASGSLGVVLQAQRSVAVDREVIPLGMPMFVSTHDPLSGEKFERMVFAHDTGGAIKGEARIDIFYGAGQSARARAGRMQAELDLWLLIPNDYLANSN
;
A
#
# COMPACT_ATOMS: atom_id res chain seq x y z
N MET A 1 62.90 -51.68 26.85
CA MET A 1 61.92 -51.95 25.82
C MET A 1 60.52 -51.78 26.48
N LYS A 2 59.88 -50.66 26.27
CA LYS A 2 58.54 -50.36 26.82
C LYS A 2 57.57 -50.25 25.66
N ASN A 3 56.62 -51.17 25.62
CA ASN A 3 55.55 -51.16 24.64
C ASN A 3 54.50 -50.12 25.06
N ILE A 4 54.20 -49.14 24.18
CA ILE A 4 53.12 -48.17 24.33
C ILE A 4 51.98 -48.61 23.45
N HIS A 5 50.85 -48.96 24.04
CA HIS A 5 49.59 -49.23 23.37
C HIS A 5 48.83 -47.92 23.11
N TYR A 6 48.57 -47.60 21.86
CA TYR A 6 47.66 -46.52 21.48
C TYR A 6 46.22 -47.04 21.46
N LEU A 7 45.39 -46.57 22.37
CA LEU A 7 43.93 -46.72 22.28
C LEU A 7 43.39 -45.63 21.37
N ALA A 8 42.81 -46.07 20.25
CA ALA A 8 42.05 -45.18 19.33
C ALA A 8 40.66 -44.95 19.92
N PHE A 9 40.37 -43.70 20.34
CA PHE A 9 39.04 -43.26 20.74
C PHE A 9 38.27 -42.83 19.48
N ALA A 10 37.30 -43.61 19.05
CA ALA A 10 36.37 -43.26 17.98
C ALA A 10 35.30 -42.33 18.55
N GLY A 11 35.46 -41.03 18.34
CA GLY A 11 34.44 -40.02 18.71
C GLY A 11 33.29 -40.08 17.72
N LEU A 12 32.12 -40.52 18.15
CA LEU A 12 30.86 -40.34 17.46
C LEU A 12 30.49 -38.87 17.47
N ILE A 13 30.62 -38.19 16.31
CA ILE A 13 30.08 -36.83 16.11
C ILE A 13 28.58 -36.98 15.86
N PHE A 14 27.77 -36.71 16.88
CA PHE A 14 26.35 -36.46 16.67
C PHE A 14 26.20 -35.09 15.98
N ILE A 15 25.93 -35.10 14.68
CA ILE A 15 25.45 -33.92 13.97
C ILE A 15 23.97 -33.75 14.38
N GLY A 16 23.76 -33.04 15.46
CA GLY A 16 22.43 -32.54 15.82
C GLY A 16 22.04 -31.53 14.77
N CYS A 17 21.02 -31.83 13.95
CA CYS A 17 20.31 -30.80 13.19
C CYS A 17 19.69 -29.83 14.20
N SER A 18 20.34 -28.71 14.46
CA SER A 18 19.73 -27.59 15.17
C SER A 18 18.66 -27.03 14.25
N HIS A 19 17.40 -27.43 14.44
CA HIS A 19 16.28 -26.66 13.97
C HIS A 19 16.33 -25.33 14.72
N THR A 20 16.74 -24.26 14.02
CA THR A 20 16.45 -22.91 14.49
C THR A 20 14.94 -22.76 14.41
N PRO A 21 14.24 -22.50 15.54
CA PRO A 21 12.79 -22.30 15.50
C PRO A 21 12.51 -21.13 14.56
N SER A 22 11.54 -21.30 13.68
CA SER A 22 11.04 -20.22 12.84
C SER A 22 10.62 -19.05 13.75
N PRO A 23 10.93 -17.79 13.39
CA PRO A 23 10.54 -16.65 14.21
C PRO A 23 9.01 -16.69 14.39
N GLN A 24 8.58 -16.78 15.66
CA GLN A 24 7.17 -16.81 16.03
C GLN A 24 6.48 -15.54 15.50
N LEU A 25 5.29 -15.69 14.91
CA LEU A 25 4.48 -14.54 14.50
C LEU A 25 4.32 -13.58 15.69
N LYS A 26 4.70 -12.32 15.52
CA LYS A 26 4.62 -11.32 16.57
C LYS A 26 3.19 -11.21 17.13
N ALA A 27 2.18 -11.27 16.25
CA ALA A 27 0.78 -11.28 16.65
C ALA A 27 0.43 -12.35 17.69
N LEU A 28 1.01 -13.57 17.57
CA LEU A 28 0.77 -14.65 18.56
C LEU A 28 1.58 -14.49 19.85
N SER A 29 2.67 -13.73 19.81
CA SER A 29 3.53 -13.54 20.98
C SER A 29 3.10 -12.40 21.91
N THR A 30 2.21 -11.52 21.44
CA THR A 30 1.72 -10.36 22.22
C THR A 30 0.64 -10.73 23.24
N GLY A 31 -0.03 -11.88 23.07
CA GLY A 31 -1.22 -12.23 23.86
C GLY A 31 -2.49 -11.48 23.44
N GLU A 32 -2.42 -10.67 22.38
CA GLU A 32 -3.54 -9.87 21.86
C GLU A 32 -4.45 -10.66 20.91
N TYR A 33 -4.13 -11.94 20.66
CA TYR A 33 -4.94 -12.82 19.80
C TYR A 33 -5.22 -14.15 20.51
N GLN A 34 -6.44 -14.60 20.41
CA GLN A 34 -6.92 -15.86 20.97
C GLN A 34 -7.43 -16.77 19.86
N GLU A 35 -7.10 -18.06 19.94
CA GLU A 35 -7.67 -19.07 19.03
C GLU A 35 -9.20 -19.09 19.12
N ALA A 36 -9.83 -19.15 17.95
CA ALA A 36 -11.29 -19.17 17.80
C ALA A 36 -11.72 -20.33 16.91
N ARG A 37 -13.03 -20.51 16.75
CA ARG A 37 -13.61 -21.49 15.84
C ARG A 37 -14.29 -20.78 14.68
N PHE A 38 -14.35 -21.40 13.51
CA PHE A 38 -15.02 -20.83 12.35
C PHE A 38 -16.50 -20.56 12.61
N GLU A 39 -17.16 -21.40 13.40
CA GLU A 39 -18.58 -21.23 13.78
C GLU A 39 -18.83 -19.99 14.64
N SER A 40 -17.79 -19.43 15.26
CA SER A 40 -17.88 -18.17 16.02
C SER A 40 -17.70 -16.92 15.17
N ILE A 41 -17.31 -17.07 13.90
CA ILE A 41 -17.13 -15.95 12.97
C ILE A 41 -18.50 -15.58 12.39
N PRO A 42 -18.97 -14.33 12.57
CA PRO A 42 -20.27 -13.93 12.04
C PRO A 42 -20.30 -14.02 10.52
N SER A 43 -21.42 -14.47 9.95
CA SER A 43 -21.64 -14.63 8.51
C SER A 43 -20.57 -15.46 7.78
N TRP A 44 -19.83 -16.33 8.48
CA TRP A 44 -18.84 -17.21 7.84
C TRP A 44 -19.46 -18.09 6.76
N GLU A 45 -20.67 -18.58 7.00
CA GLU A 45 -21.42 -19.42 6.05
C GLU A 45 -21.78 -18.68 4.74
N ASP A 46 -21.92 -17.35 4.81
CA ASP A 46 -22.33 -16.48 3.69
C ASP A 46 -21.12 -15.91 2.92
N GLU A 47 -19.88 -16.26 3.29
CA GLU A 47 -18.67 -15.75 2.65
C GLU A 47 -18.52 -16.27 1.21
N ASP A 48 -18.09 -15.40 0.32
CA ASP A 48 -17.69 -15.76 -1.05
C ASP A 48 -16.28 -16.39 -1.08
N PHE A 49 -16.24 -17.66 -0.65
CA PHE A 49 -14.99 -18.43 -0.60
C PHE A 49 -14.33 -18.62 -1.98
N VAL A 50 -15.11 -18.59 -3.05
CA VAL A 50 -14.57 -18.70 -4.41
C VAL A 50 -13.70 -17.50 -4.71
N THR A 51 -14.22 -16.31 -4.49
CA THR A 51 -13.45 -15.05 -4.64
C THR A 51 -12.27 -15.02 -3.66
N ALA A 52 -12.45 -15.40 -2.40
CA ALA A 52 -11.39 -15.46 -1.42
C ALA A 52 -10.25 -16.40 -1.84
N LEU A 53 -10.56 -17.58 -2.38
CA LEU A 53 -9.56 -18.54 -2.89
C LEU A 53 -8.80 -17.97 -4.11
N GLU A 54 -9.49 -17.30 -5.02
CA GLU A 54 -8.85 -16.66 -6.18
C GLU A 54 -7.88 -15.54 -5.74
N ILE A 55 -8.25 -14.76 -4.72
CA ILE A 55 -7.38 -13.74 -4.14
C ILE A 55 -6.18 -14.38 -3.44
N LEU A 56 -6.37 -15.44 -2.66
CA LEU A 56 -5.29 -16.19 -2.02
C LEU A 56 -4.30 -16.71 -3.07
N LYS A 57 -4.77 -17.31 -4.16
CA LYS A 57 -3.90 -17.79 -5.26
C LYS A 57 -3.06 -16.66 -5.87
N LYS A 58 -3.64 -15.46 -6.06
CA LYS A 58 -2.90 -14.28 -6.52
C LYS A 58 -1.88 -13.80 -5.47
N THR A 59 -2.25 -13.83 -4.20
CA THR A 59 -1.37 -13.51 -3.06
C THR A 59 -0.17 -14.46 -3.01
N CYS A 60 -0.40 -15.74 -3.25
CA CYS A 60 0.62 -16.78 -3.26
C CYS A 60 1.73 -16.56 -4.31
N VAL A 61 1.46 -15.85 -5.41
CA VAL A 61 2.50 -15.46 -6.38
C VAL A 61 3.64 -14.67 -5.70
N LYS A 62 3.35 -13.96 -4.64
CA LYS A 62 4.32 -13.13 -3.88
C LYS A 62 4.74 -13.73 -2.53
N THR A 63 4.01 -14.70 -2.01
CA THR A 63 4.20 -15.19 -0.64
C THR A 63 4.61 -16.68 -0.56
N ALA A 64 4.48 -17.44 -1.65
CA ALA A 64 4.77 -18.89 -1.65
C ALA A 64 6.20 -19.27 -1.24
N SER A 65 7.16 -18.34 -1.32
CA SER A 65 8.54 -18.59 -0.85
C SER A 65 8.74 -18.34 0.65
N LYS A 66 7.75 -17.76 1.34
CA LYS A 66 7.80 -17.49 2.78
C LYS A 66 7.30 -18.73 3.53
N ASP A 67 8.02 -19.14 4.58
CA ASP A 67 7.68 -20.34 5.36
C ASP A 67 6.25 -20.32 5.90
N LEU A 68 5.77 -19.15 6.32
CA LEU A 68 4.40 -18.94 6.81
C LEU A 68 3.32 -19.41 5.80
N TYR A 69 3.54 -19.24 4.50
CA TYR A 69 2.48 -19.46 3.48
C TYR A 69 2.80 -20.63 2.53
N LYS A 70 3.99 -21.17 2.61
CA LYS A 70 4.51 -22.11 1.59
C LYS A 70 3.57 -23.29 1.32
N LEU A 71 3.16 -23.99 2.36
CA LEU A 71 2.33 -25.20 2.22
C LEU A 71 0.88 -24.85 1.88
N SER A 72 0.29 -23.82 2.51
CA SER A 72 -1.06 -23.38 2.16
C SER A 72 -1.16 -22.89 0.72
N CYS A 73 -0.12 -22.19 0.23
CA CYS A 73 -0.03 -21.78 -1.17
C CYS A 73 0.09 -22.97 -2.12
N GLU A 74 0.90 -23.99 -1.77
CA GLU A 74 1.03 -25.20 -2.59
C GLU A 74 -0.30 -25.96 -2.68
N LYS A 75 -0.95 -26.19 -1.54
CA LYS A 75 -2.25 -26.87 -1.47
C LYS A 75 -3.31 -26.09 -2.26
N SER A 76 -3.34 -24.75 -2.19
CA SER A 76 -4.34 -23.91 -2.85
C SER A 76 -4.37 -24.09 -4.38
N LYS A 77 -3.25 -24.44 -5.02
CA LYS A 77 -3.14 -24.54 -6.48
C LYS A 77 -4.14 -25.52 -7.09
N GLN A 78 -4.40 -26.64 -6.41
CA GLN A 78 -5.24 -27.75 -6.90
C GLN A 78 -6.69 -27.68 -6.39
N VAL A 79 -7.01 -26.70 -5.53
CA VAL A 79 -8.34 -26.58 -4.95
C VAL A 79 -9.34 -26.10 -6.00
N SER A 80 -10.44 -26.84 -6.14
CA SER A 80 -11.54 -26.45 -7.02
C SER A 80 -12.46 -25.41 -6.34
N LYS A 81 -13.24 -24.68 -7.14
CA LYS A 81 -14.14 -23.64 -6.63
C LYS A 81 -15.15 -24.20 -5.59
N LYS A 82 -15.64 -25.43 -5.79
CA LYS A 82 -16.62 -26.07 -4.89
C LYS A 82 -16.02 -26.44 -3.53
N ASP A 83 -14.70 -26.63 -3.47
CA ASP A 83 -14.00 -27.04 -2.26
C ASP A 83 -13.37 -25.85 -1.52
N ALA A 84 -13.63 -24.62 -1.98
CA ALA A 84 -12.98 -23.40 -1.47
C ALA A 84 -13.22 -23.19 0.04
N LYS A 85 -14.47 -23.34 0.53
CA LYS A 85 -14.76 -23.23 1.97
C LYS A 85 -14.01 -24.29 2.77
N ALA A 86 -14.14 -25.55 2.39
CA ALA A 86 -13.47 -26.67 3.06
C ALA A 86 -11.94 -26.49 3.08
N PHE A 87 -11.37 -25.91 2.03
CA PHE A 87 -9.95 -25.60 2.00
C PHE A 87 -9.54 -24.62 3.12
N PHE A 88 -10.28 -23.52 3.32
CA PHE A 88 -9.95 -22.57 4.39
C PHE A 88 -10.12 -23.23 5.76
N GLU A 89 -11.22 -23.93 6.01
CA GLU A 89 -11.49 -24.58 7.29
C GLU A 89 -10.49 -25.68 7.65
N GLN A 90 -9.97 -26.41 6.66
CA GLN A 90 -9.03 -27.51 6.89
C GLN A 90 -7.57 -27.05 6.99
N ASN A 91 -7.22 -25.90 6.43
CA ASN A 91 -5.81 -25.49 6.32
C ASN A 91 -5.47 -24.25 7.13
N PHE A 92 -6.45 -23.61 7.79
CA PHE A 92 -6.23 -22.44 8.62
C PHE A 92 -6.92 -22.59 9.98
N THR A 93 -6.39 -21.91 10.97
CA THR A 93 -7.02 -21.73 12.29
C THR A 93 -7.27 -20.23 12.48
N PRO A 94 -8.51 -19.82 12.84
CA PRO A 94 -8.82 -18.43 13.12
C PRO A 94 -8.32 -18.01 14.50
N PHE A 95 -7.80 -16.78 14.61
CA PHE A 95 -7.38 -16.13 15.86
C PHE A 95 -8.05 -14.76 15.93
N ILE A 96 -8.94 -14.57 16.92
CA ILE A 96 -9.62 -13.28 17.14
C ILE A 96 -8.70 -12.31 17.89
N SER A 97 -8.68 -11.05 17.46
CA SER A 97 -8.02 -9.98 18.21
C SER A 97 -8.78 -9.65 19.49
N LEU A 98 -8.04 -9.51 20.59
CA LEU A 98 -8.56 -9.07 21.90
C LEU A 98 -8.32 -7.59 22.15
N SER A 99 -7.78 -6.86 21.16
CA SER A 99 -7.45 -5.44 21.31
C SER A 99 -8.70 -4.59 21.54
N GLU A 100 -8.72 -3.83 22.63
CA GLU A 100 -9.79 -2.86 22.92
C GLU A 100 -9.78 -1.66 21.98
N SER A 101 -8.66 -1.41 21.29
CA SER A 101 -8.51 -0.31 20.34
C SER A 101 -8.54 -0.82 18.90
N SER A 102 -9.68 -1.37 18.48
CA SER A 102 -9.87 -1.78 17.08
C SER A 102 -10.35 -0.61 16.22
N LEU A 103 -9.80 -0.50 15.00
CA LEU A 103 -10.19 0.59 14.10
C LEU A 103 -10.01 0.21 12.63
N ALA A 104 -11.12 0.25 11.89
CA ALA A 104 -11.13 0.23 10.44
C ALA A 104 -11.26 1.64 9.89
N THR A 105 -10.37 1.99 8.94
CA THR A 105 -10.51 3.16 8.07
C THR A 105 -10.56 2.73 6.62
N GLY A 106 -10.64 3.67 5.69
CA GLY A 106 -10.73 3.36 4.28
C GLY A 106 -9.84 4.23 3.42
N TYR A 107 -9.34 3.67 2.32
CA TYR A 107 -8.65 4.38 1.27
C TYR A 107 -9.16 3.95 -0.11
N PHE A 108 -8.84 4.74 -1.12
CA PHE A 108 -9.31 4.53 -2.49
C PHE A 108 -8.25 4.97 -3.50
N GLU A 109 -8.36 4.46 -4.72
CA GLU A 109 -7.55 4.95 -5.83
C GLU A 109 -8.26 6.16 -6.47
N PRO A 110 -7.58 7.32 -6.57
CA PRO A 110 -8.15 8.45 -7.29
C PRO A 110 -8.51 8.09 -8.73
N LEU A 111 -9.71 8.45 -9.14
CA LEU A 111 -10.13 8.40 -10.54
C LEU A 111 -10.31 9.85 -11.01
N ILE A 112 -9.44 10.28 -11.89
CA ILE A 112 -9.36 11.67 -12.37
C ILE A 112 -9.67 11.68 -13.86
N GLU A 113 -10.48 12.62 -14.32
CA GLU A 113 -10.76 12.79 -15.73
C GLU A 113 -9.56 13.41 -16.45
N GLY A 114 -9.26 12.89 -17.63
CA GLY A 114 -8.15 13.35 -18.46
C GLY A 114 -8.37 13.11 -19.95
N SER A 115 -7.53 13.73 -20.76
CA SER A 115 -7.52 13.59 -22.22
C SER A 115 -6.11 13.34 -22.73
N LEU A 116 -5.97 12.58 -23.82
CA LEU A 116 -4.69 12.40 -24.51
C LEU A 116 -4.28 13.67 -25.29
N HIS A 117 -5.23 14.56 -25.53
CA HIS A 117 -5.02 15.78 -26.30
C HIS A 117 -5.27 17.00 -25.42
N LYS A 118 -4.46 18.03 -25.61
CA LYS A 118 -4.69 19.34 -25.00
C LYS A 118 -5.84 20.04 -25.74
N ASP A 119 -6.77 20.58 -24.94
CA ASP A 119 -7.87 21.44 -25.44
C ASP A 119 -8.13 22.59 -24.45
N ASP A 120 -9.30 23.22 -24.53
CA ASP A 120 -9.67 24.34 -23.65
C ASP A 120 -10.05 23.89 -22.22
N ILE A 121 -10.32 22.59 -22.02
CA ILE A 121 -10.71 22.00 -20.74
C ILE A 121 -9.53 21.26 -20.10
N PHE A 122 -8.88 20.39 -20.88
CA PHE A 122 -7.75 19.55 -20.42
C PHE A 122 -6.43 20.26 -20.72
N VAL A 123 -6.02 21.15 -19.81
CA VAL A 123 -4.89 22.07 -20.02
C VAL A 123 -3.64 21.72 -19.21
N TYR A 124 -3.78 20.95 -18.12
CA TYR A 124 -2.69 20.66 -17.18
C TYR A 124 -1.97 19.37 -17.56
N PRO A 125 -0.70 19.44 -18.02
CA PRO A 125 0.03 18.26 -18.48
C PRO A 125 0.48 17.40 -17.30
N LEU A 126 0.30 16.09 -17.44
CA LEU A 126 0.83 15.07 -16.53
C LEU A 126 2.02 14.39 -17.21
N TYR A 127 3.20 14.51 -16.59
CA TYR A 127 4.44 14.10 -17.23
C TYR A 127 4.96 12.73 -16.75
N GLY A 128 5.56 12.01 -17.70
CA GLY A 128 6.52 10.95 -17.44
C GLY A 128 7.88 11.50 -17.01
N VAL A 129 8.82 10.60 -16.68
CA VAL A 129 10.19 10.99 -16.31
C VAL A 129 10.85 11.69 -17.49
N PRO A 130 11.36 12.92 -17.30
CA PRO A 130 12.06 13.61 -18.36
C PRO A 130 13.38 12.94 -18.76
N ASN A 131 13.71 12.97 -20.05
CA ASN A 131 14.91 12.32 -20.56
C ASN A 131 16.20 12.94 -20.05
N ASP A 132 16.17 14.22 -19.66
CA ASP A 132 17.31 14.97 -19.11
C ASP A 132 17.42 14.90 -17.59
N LEU A 133 16.50 14.20 -16.92
CA LEU A 133 16.56 13.98 -15.47
C LEU A 133 17.68 13.01 -15.12
N VAL A 134 18.70 13.50 -14.44
CA VAL A 134 19.85 12.71 -13.99
C VAL A 134 19.65 12.26 -12.55
N ARG A 135 19.78 10.95 -12.31
CA ARG A 135 19.87 10.37 -10.95
C ARG A 135 21.31 10.45 -10.46
N ILE A 136 21.50 11.05 -9.28
CA ILE A 136 22.82 11.20 -8.69
C ILE A 136 22.97 10.18 -7.57
N GLU A 137 23.81 9.19 -7.79
CA GLU A 137 24.14 8.18 -6.78
C GLU A 137 25.43 8.57 -6.06
N LEU A 138 25.35 8.72 -4.74
CA LEU A 138 26.50 8.97 -3.90
C LEU A 138 26.98 7.68 -3.22
N PRO A 139 28.29 7.59 -2.88
CA PRO A 139 28.80 6.52 -2.03
C PRO A 139 28.03 6.42 -0.71
N THR A 140 27.92 5.20 -0.16
CA THR A 140 27.10 4.89 1.02
C THR A 140 27.37 5.82 2.21
N LYS A 141 28.62 6.19 2.44
CA LYS A 141 29.04 7.10 3.53
C LYS A 141 28.40 8.49 3.47
N TYR A 142 27.91 8.92 2.30
CA TYR A 142 27.23 10.21 2.12
C TYR A 142 25.71 10.04 2.04
N LYS A 143 25.21 8.84 1.74
CA LYS A 143 23.75 8.55 1.65
C LYS A 143 23.03 8.76 2.99
N GLU A 144 23.68 8.44 4.10
CA GLU A 144 23.11 8.60 5.46
C GLU A 144 22.86 10.07 5.84
N GLN A 145 23.58 11.00 5.20
CA GLN A 145 23.42 12.43 5.45
C GLN A 145 22.32 13.07 4.60
N LEU A 146 21.86 12.36 3.56
CA LEU A 146 20.87 12.86 2.62
C LEU A 146 19.51 12.24 2.92
N LYS A 147 18.57 13.10 3.29
CA LYS A 147 17.17 12.69 3.55
C LYS A 147 16.37 12.42 2.28
N HIS A 148 16.91 12.78 1.09
CA HIS A 148 16.18 12.73 -0.17
C HIS A 148 17.08 12.24 -1.31
N PRO A 149 16.52 11.53 -2.32
CA PRO A 149 17.24 11.16 -3.53
C PRO A 149 17.66 12.42 -4.29
N LEU A 150 18.94 12.52 -4.64
CA LEU A 150 19.41 13.64 -5.44
C LEU A 150 19.02 13.46 -6.91
N ARG A 151 18.52 14.52 -7.50
CA ARG A 151 18.19 14.64 -8.92
C ARG A 151 18.73 15.94 -9.48
N GLY A 152 19.06 15.94 -10.76
CA GLY A 152 19.57 17.12 -11.43
C GLY A 152 19.45 17.01 -12.93
N ARG A 153 20.01 17.98 -13.62
CA ARG A 153 20.18 18.03 -15.08
C ARG A 153 21.57 18.49 -15.43
N ILE A 154 22.10 18.09 -16.58
CA ILE A 154 23.42 18.52 -17.04
C ILE A 154 23.25 19.78 -17.87
N VAL A 155 23.93 20.84 -17.47
CA VAL A 155 23.96 22.10 -18.18
C VAL A 155 25.46 22.51 -18.35
N GLU A 156 25.92 22.60 -19.59
CA GLU A 156 27.33 22.96 -19.90
C GLU A 156 28.35 22.08 -19.15
N GLY A 157 28.06 20.76 -19.05
CA GLY A 157 28.93 19.81 -18.35
C GLY A 157 28.85 19.82 -16.83
N VAL A 158 27.99 20.65 -16.24
CA VAL A 158 27.78 20.75 -14.78
C VAL A 158 26.41 20.20 -14.40
N VAL A 159 26.37 19.43 -13.32
CA VAL A 159 25.10 18.98 -12.76
C VAL A 159 24.49 20.14 -11.95
N LYS A 160 23.33 20.62 -12.39
CA LYS A 160 22.48 21.59 -11.67
C LYS A 160 21.28 20.91 -11.07
N PRO A 161 20.65 21.47 -10.01
CA PRO A 161 19.35 20.97 -9.53
C PRO A 161 18.36 20.87 -10.68
N TYR A 162 17.42 19.92 -10.60
CA TYR A 162 16.34 19.85 -11.57
C TYR A 162 15.38 21.04 -11.38
N PHE A 163 14.40 21.16 -12.24
CA PHE A 163 13.41 22.22 -12.14
C PHE A 163 12.49 22.02 -10.94
N THR A 164 12.14 23.11 -10.27
CA THR A 164 11.09 23.15 -9.23
C THR A 164 9.70 22.92 -9.84
N ARG A 165 8.68 22.67 -8.99
CA ARG A 165 7.28 22.64 -9.42
C ARG A 165 6.90 23.90 -10.19
N GLU A 166 7.20 25.08 -9.65
CA GLU A 166 6.88 26.37 -10.25
C GLU A 166 7.47 26.51 -11.65
N GLU A 167 8.75 26.14 -11.82
CA GLU A 167 9.41 26.17 -13.13
C GLU A 167 8.79 25.17 -14.11
N ILE A 168 8.42 23.96 -13.66
CA ILE A 168 7.77 22.95 -14.49
C ILE A 168 6.36 23.43 -14.91
N ASP A 169 5.59 23.97 -13.97
CA ASP A 169 4.27 24.55 -14.24
C ASP A 169 4.35 25.76 -15.18
N ALA A 170 5.47 26.50 -15.15
CA ALA A 170 5.79 27.56 -16.10
C ALA A 170 6.40 27.07 -17.42
N ASN A 171 6.26 25.76 -17.74
CA ASN A 171 6.70 25.13 -18.98
C ASN A 171 8.22 24.91 -19.13
N ALA A 172 8.96 24.74 -18.03
CA ALA A 172 10.40 24.45 -18.10
C ALA A 172 10.75 23.13 -18.83
N LEU A 173 9.81 22.18 -18.97
CA LEU A 173 10.01 20.93 -19.70
C LEU A 173 9.88 21.10 -21.24
N GLY A 174 9.43 22.25 -21.71
CA GLY A 174 9.42 22.61 -23.12
C GLY A 174 8.55 21.69 -23.97
N SER A 175 9.18 20.97 -24.92
CA SER A 175 8.51 20.09 -25.87
C SER A 175 8.34 18.64 -25.37
N GLN A 176 8.53 18.36 -24.08
CA GLN A 176 8.30 17.01 -23.57
C GLN A 176 6.82 16.62 -23.68
N ASP A 177 6.55 15.48 -24.32
CA ASP A 177 5.21 14.96 -24.45
C ASP A 177 4.69 14.50 -23.07
N PRO A 178 3.53 14.97 -22.62
CA PRO A 178 2.88 14.46 -21.42
C PRO A 178 2.23 13.09 -21.66
N ILE A 179 2.00 12.35 -20.58
CA ILE A 179 1.23 11.11 -20.61
C ILE A 179 -0.22 11.39 -21.01
N CYS A 180 -0.79 12.46 -20.46
CA CYS A 180 -2.14 12.99 -20.74
C CYS A 180 -2.24 14.40 -20.16
N TYR A 181 -3.41 15.02 -20.39
CA TYR A 181 -3.76 16.32 -19.80
C TYR A 181 -4.93 16.16 -18.83
N LEU A 182 -4.89 16.89 -17.73
CA LEU A 182 -5.96 16.95 -16.73
C LEU A 182 -6.68 18.30 -16.82
N LYS A 183 -7.93 18.34 -16.35
CA LYS A 183 -8.73 19.57 -16.32
C LYS A 183 -8.50 20.41 -15.06
N ASP A 184 -7.86 19.83 -14.05
CA ASP A 184 -7.76 20.43 -12.72
C ASP A 184 -6.33 20.30 -12.16
N LYS A 185 -5.73 21.45 -11.84
CA LYS A 185 -4.37 21.52 -11.29
C LYS A 185 -4.31 21.00 -9.85
N VAL A 186 -5.38 21.17 -9.08
CA VAL A 186 -5.47 20.67 -7.71
C VAL A 186 -5.53 19.15 -7.72
N ASP A 187 -6.26 18.54 -8.66
CA ASP A 187 -6.27 17.10 -8.85
C ASP A 187 -4.88 16.56 -9.24
N LEU A 188 -4.19 17.23 -10.16
CA LEU A 188 -2.81 16.89 -10.55
C LEU A 188 -1.87 16.93 -9.33
N PHE A 189 -1.94 17.98 -8.53
CA PHE A 189 -1.12 18.13 -7.33
C PHE A 189 -1.35 16.98 -6.34
N PHE A 190 -2.61 16.67 -6.03
CA PHE A 190 -2.92 15.60 -5.07
C PHE A 190 -2.59 14.21 -5.63
N LEU A 191 -2.72 13.99 -6.94
CA LEU A 191 -2.24 12.77 -7.59
C LEU A 191 -0.72 12.61 -7.41
N GLN A 192 0.04 13.68 -7.53
CA GLN A 192 1.49 13.67 -7.29
C GLN A 192 1.84 13.41 -5.82
N VAL A 193 1.07 13.93 -4.87
CA VAL A 193 1.24 13.64 -3.44
C VAL A 193 0.97 12.16 -3.14
N GLN A 194 -0.02 11.56 -3.78
CA GLN A 194 -0.37 10.15 -3.61
C GLN A 194 0.58 9.20 -4.36
N GLY A 195 1.17 9.65 -5.47
CA GLY A 195 2.14 8.87 -6.26
C GLY A 195 1.52 7.78 -7.14
N SER A 196 0.22 7.57 -7.12
CA SER A 196 -0.50 6.64 -8.00
C SER A 196 -1.96 7.06 -8.17
N GLY A 197 -2.58 6.61 -9.27
CA GLY A 197 -3.98 6.87 -9.55
C GLY A 197 -4.43 6.32 -10.89
N CYS A 198 -5.67 6.58 -11.23
CA CYS A 198 -6.31 6.17 -12.47
C CYS A 198 -6.85 7.39 -13.19
N ILE A 199 -6.50 7.55 -14.47
CA ILE A 199 -7.07 8.56 -15.35
C ILE A 199 -8.17 7.92 -16.19
N LEU A 200 -9.37 8.51 -16.15
CA LEU A 200 -10.48 8.14 -17.01
C LEU A 200 -10.45 9.05 -18.24
N LEU A 201 -10.28 8.46 -19.41
CA LEU A 201 -10.30 9.17 -20.68
C LEU A 201 -11.72 9.32 -21.22
N ASP A 202 -11.90 10.19 -22.19
CA ASP A 202 -13.19 10.54 -22.82
C ASP A 202 -13.86 9.33 -23.48
N ASP A 203 -13.06 8.38 -24.02
CA ASP A 203 -13.52 7.11 -24.58
C ASP A 203 -13.83 6.03 -23.52
N SER A 204 -13.87 6.41 -22.25
CA SER A 204 -14.02 5.52 -21.09
C SER A 204 -12.86 4.54 -20.86
N SER A 205 -11.80 4.61 -21.63
CA SER A 205 -10.57 3.86 -21.36
C SER A 205 -9.83 4.44 -20.14
N ARG A 206 -8.90 3.66 -19.58
CA ARG A 206 -8.21 4.03 -18.36
C ARG A 206 -6.70 3.97 -18.52
N ILE A 207 -6.02 4.98 -17.98
CA ILE A 207 -4.57 4.96 -17.78
C ILE A 207 -4.30 4.78 -16.30
N TYR A 208 -3.70 3.66 -15.94
CA TYR A 208 -3.21 3.46 -14.57
C TYR A 208 -1.82 4.05 -14.45
N LEU A 209 -1.62 4.82 -13.40
CA LEU A 209 -0.40 5.56 -13.12
C LEU A 209 0.27 5.07 -11.86
N GLY A 210 1.58 5.04 -11.86
CA GLY A 210 2.40 4.84 -10.68
C GLY A 210 3.59 5.76 -10.65
N TYR A 211 4.07 6.01 -9.46
CA TYR A 211 5.31 6.77 -9.26
C TYR A 211 6.45 6.19 -10.11
N ALA A 212 7.17 7.05 -10.79
CA ALA A 212 8.36 6.70 -11.54
C ALA A 212 9.61 7.37 -10.98
N ASP A 213 9.57 8.68 -10.77
CA ASP A 213 10.64 9.47 -10.17
C ASP A 213 10.10 10.83 -9.68
N GLN A 214 10.99 11.69 -9.20
CA GLN A 214 10.68 13.03 -8.73
C GLN A 214 11.86 13.98 -9.05
N ASN A 215 11.62 15.28 -8.93
CA ASN A 215 12.59 16.31 -9.31
C ASN A 215 13.76 16.57 -8.33
N GLY A 216 13.85 15.81 -7.21
CA GLY A 216 14.94 15.93 -6.23
C GLY A 216 14.69 16.90 -5.09
N TYR A 217 13.60 17.64 -5.11
CA TYR A 217 13.23 18.53 -4.01
C TYR A 217 12.46 17.79 -2.92
N PRO A 218 12.69 18.12 -1.63
CA PRO A 218 11.90 17.55 -0.54
C PRO A 218 10.43 17.98 -0.63
N TYR A 219 9.54 17.04 -0.26
CA TYR A 219 8.12 17.35 -0.15
C TYR A 219 7.86 18.32 0.99
N LEU A 220 7.15 19.40 0.71
CA LEU A 220 6.65 20.36 1.68
C LEU A 220 5.14 20.31 1.74
N SER A 221 4.61 20.04 2.95
CA SER A 221 3.16 19.95 3.15
C SER A 221 2.51 21.33 3.04
N ILE A 222 1.73 21.55 1.97
CA ILE A 222 0.98 22.80 1.80
C ILE A 222 -0.03 22.98 2.93
N GLY A 223 -0.64 21.93 3.49
CA GLY A 223 -1.54 22.03 4.63
C GLY A 223 -0.87 22.62 5.86
N LYS A 224 0.39 22.23 6.16
CA LYS A 224 1.16 22.85 7.25
C LYS A 224 1.46 24.32 6.98
N GLU A 225 1.79 24.67 5.75
CA GLU A 225 2.05 26.07 5.38
C GLU A 225 0.77 26.92 5.42
N MET A 226 -0.37 26.36 5.01
CA MET A 226 -1.67 27.03 5.13
C MET A 226 -2.04 27.32 6.58
N ILE A 227 -1.83 26.36 7.51
CA ILE A 227 -2.02 26.57 8.95
C ILE A 227 -1.10 27.68 9.45
N LYS A 228 0.19 27.65 9.10
CA LYS A 228 1.17 28.66 9.51
C LYS A 228 0.81 30.05 9.02
N ARG A 229 0.16 30.15 7.87
CA ARG A 229 -0.33 31.42 7.28
C ARG A 229 -1.72 31.84 7.81
N GLY A 230 -2.36 31.02 8.63
CA GLY A 230 -3.71 31.29 9.16
C GLY A 230 -4.84 31.14 8.14
N LEU A 231 -4.59 30.41 7.02
CA LEU A 231 -5.59 30.18 5.97
C LEU A 231 -6.60 29.08 6.33
N ILE A 232 -6.15 28.11 7.12
CA ILE A 232 -6.99 27.04 7.72
C ILE A 232 -6.52 26.77 9.14
N THR A 233 -7.39 26.27 10.00
CA THR A 233 -7.01 25.89 11.36
C THR A 233 -6.42 24.47 11.41
N ARG A 234 -5.73 24.15 12.51
CA ARG A 234 -5.18 22.81 12.72
C ARG A 234 -6.28 21.76 12.87
N GLU A 235 -7.39 22.13 13.46
CA GLU A 235 -8.55 21.30 13.73
C GLU A 235 -9.31 20.96 12.45
N GLU A 236 -9.31 21.87 11.48
CA GLU A 236 -10.03 21.74 10.21
C GLU A 236 -9.20 21.15 9.09
N VAL A 237 -7.86 21.05 9.27
CA VAL A 237 -6.97 20.60 8.19
C VAL A 237 -7.30 19.18 7.74
N SER A 238 -7.70 19.06 6.50
CA SER A 238 -7.97 17.80 5.79
C SER A 238 -7.70 18.01 4.30
N LEU A 239 -7.61 16.91 3.55
CA LEU A 239 -7.52 17.00 2.09
C LEU A 239 -8.73 17.77 1.52
N GLN A 240 -9.91 17.58 2.08
CA GLN A 240 -11.14 18.24 1.65
C GLN A 240 -11.11 19.73 1.92
N SER A 241 -10.72 20.17 3.12
CA SER A 241 -10.64 21.59 3.46
C SER A 241 -9.59 22.33 2.64
N ILE A 242 -8.42 21.71 2.41
CA ILE A 242 -7.40 22.28 1.53
C ILE A 242 -7.94 22.46 0.11
N ARG A 243 -8.58 21.42 -0.45
CA ARG A 243 -9.21 21.51 -1.79
C ARG A 243 -10.28 22.60 -1.84
N SER A 244 -11.17 22.65 -0.83
CA SER A 244 -12.22 23.65 -0.76
C SER A 244 -11.66 25.07 -0.74
N TYR A 245 -10.59 25.29 0.03
CA TYR A 245 -9.92 26.58 0.06
C TYR A 245 -9.32 26.95 -1.31
N LEU A 246 -8.59 26.04 -1.95
CA LEU A 246 -7.96 26.27 -3.25
C LEU A 246 -9.00 26.59 -4.35
N TYR A 247 -10.15 25.94 -4.32
CA TYR A 247 -11.23 26.25 -5.28
C TYR A 247 -11.97 27.55 -4.98
N ALA A 248 -12.07 27.93 -3.71
CA ALA A 248 -12.66 29.20 -3.31
C ALA A 248 -11.72 30.41 -3.59
N HIS A 249 -10.40 30.17 -3.69
CA HIS A 249 -9.38 31.20 -3.89
C HIS A 249 -8.47 30.85 -5.08
N PRO A 250 -9.01 30.83 -6.32
CA PRO A 250 -8.26 30.44 -7.50
C PRO A 250 -7.02 31.31 -7.76
N ASP A 251 -7.08 32.59 -7.44
CA ASP A 251 -5.96 33.55 -7.59
C ASP A 251 -4.77 33.24 -6.69
N GLU A 252 -5.01 32.57 -5.54
CA GLU A 252 -3.97 32.16 -4.59
C GLU A 252 -3.50 30.71 -4.83
N SER A 253 -4.29 29.94 -5.55
CA SER A 253 -4.08 28.49 -5.69
C SER A 253 -2.69 28.13 -6.20
N ASP A 254 -2.24 28.80 -7.27
CA ASP A 254 -0.90 28.56 -7.83
C ASP A 254 0.22 28.86 -6.85
N MET A 255 0.12 29.98 -6.13
CA MET A 255 1.09 30.35 -5.10
C MET A 255 1.15 29.31 -3.98
N ILE A 256 -0.02 28.82 -3.53
CA ILE A 256 -0.09 27.82 -2.46
C ILE A 256 0.46 26.47 -2.91
N LEU A 257 0.10 26.00 -4.10
CA LEU A 257 0.60 24.74 -4.65
C LEU A 257 2.12 24.77 -4.86
N ASN A 258 2.66 25.90 -5.32
CA ASN A 258 4.09 26.11 -5.59
C ASN A 258 4.94 26.25 -4.30
N LEU A 259 4.32 26.40 -3.10
CA LEU A 259 5.06 26.25 -1.84
C LEU A 259 5.73 24.88 -1.72
N ASN A 260 5.17 23.86 -2.35
CA ASN A 260 5.79 22.56 -2.44
C ASN A 260 6.67 22.48 -3.72
N PRO A 261 8.00 22.59 -3.64
CA PRO A 261 8.88 22.55 -4.82
C PRO A 261 9.00 21.15 -5.43
N SER A 262 8.57 20.11 -4.69
CA SER A 262 8.63 18.72 -5.16
C SER A 262 7.62 18.47 -6.27
N TYR A 263 8.07 17.81 -7.34
CA TYR A 263 7.24 17.40 -8.48
C TYR A 263 7.48 15.91 -8.76
N VAL A 264 6.39 15.14 -8.86
CA VAL A 264 6.41 13.70 -9.11
C VAL A 264 6.13 13.42 -10.59
N PHE A 265 6.96 12.57 -11.19
CA PHE A 265 6.80 12.03 -12.54
C PHE A 265 6.23 10.62 -12.49
N PHE A 266 5.38 10.30 -13.46
CA PHE A 266 4.63 9.05 -13.49
C PHE A 266 5.09 8.09 -14.58
N GLN A 267 4.70 6.83 -14.42
CA GLN A 267 4.75 5.83 -15.47
C GLN A 267 3.38 5.18 -15.65
N ARG A 268 3.08 4.78 -16.88
CA ARG A 268 1.90 3.97 -17.14
C ARG A 268 2.09 2.58 -16.55
N ARG A 269 1.03 2.05 -15.96
CA ARG A 269 0.95 0.66 -15.47
C ARG A 269 -0.09 -0.10 -16.28
N THR A 270 0.05 -1.41 -16.32
CA THR A 270 -0.89 -2.31 -17.01
C THR A 270 -2.13 -2.64 -16.18
N HIS A 271 -2.15 -2.26 -14.91
CA HIS A 271 -3.21 -2.58 -13.95
C HIS A 271 -3.35 -1.47 -12.89
N SER A 272 -4.49 -1.48 -12.19
CA SER A 272 -4.81 -0.65 -11.04
C SER A 272 -3.75 -0.70 -9.93
N ALA A 273 -3.91 0.10 -8.88
CA ALA A 273 -2.98 0.20 -7.77
C ALA A 273 -2.55 -1.17 -7.23
N SER A 274 -1.25 -1.30 -6.98
CA SER A 274 -0.69 -2.47 -6.29
C SER A 274 -0.31 -2.07 -4.87
N GLY A 275 -0.63 -2.92 -3.91
CA GLY A 275 -0.21 -2.73 -2.53
C GLY A 275 1.29 -3.02 -2.32
N SER A 276 1.76 -2.78 -1.11
CA SER A 276 3.15 -3.00 -0.68
C SER A 276 3.62 -4.46 -0.85
N LEU A 277 2.71 -5.42 -0.88
CA LEU A 277 3.01 -6.82 -1.24
C LEU A 277 3.36 -7.00 -2.73
N GLY A 278 3.02 -6.03 -3.59
CA GLY A 278 3.22 -6.11 -5.04
C GLY A 278 2.15 -6.93 -5.77
N VAL A 279 0.95 -7.07 -5.19
CA VAL A 279 -0.25 -7.62 -5.83
C VAL A 279 -1.24 -6.49 -6.12
N VAL A 280 -2.03 -6.67 -7.17
CA VAL A 280 -3.10 -5.72 -7.52
C VAL A 280 -4.16 -5.73 -6.42
N LEU A 281 -4.48 -4.53 -5.91
CA LEU A 281 -5.47 -4.38 -4.85
C LEU A 281 -6.87 -4.73 -5.36
N GLN A 282 -7.60 -5.46 -4.53
CA GLN A 282 -8.99 -5.83 -4.79
C GLN A 282 -9.91 -5.00 -3.88
N ALA A 283 -10.87 -4.29 -4.50
CA ALA A 283 -11.82 -3.46 -3.75
C ALA A 283 -12.53 -4.27 -2.66
N GLN A 284 -12.57 -3.73 -1.45
CA GLN A 284 -13.20 -4.33 -0.27
C GLN A 284 -12.67 -5.71 0.15
N ARG A 285 -11.52 -6.13 -0.41
CA ARG A 285 -10.85 -7.40 -0.11
C ARG A 285 -9.36 -7.21 0.22
N SER A 286 -8.75 -6.11 -0.21
CA SER A 286 -7.37 -5.74 0.17
C SER A 286 -7.40 -4.72 1.28
N VAL A 287 -6.52 -4.90 2.27
CA VAL A 287 -6.35 -3.96 3.37
C VAL A 287 -4.89 -3.62 3.59
N ALA A 288 -4.63 -2.41 4.07
CA ALA A 288 -3.36 -2.04 4.66
C ALA A 288 -3.36 -2.36 6.15
N VAL A 289 -2.22 -2.85 6.64
CA VAL A 289 -1.99 -3.30 8.02
C VAL A 289 -0.68 -2.78 8.58
N ASP A 290 -0.49 -2.90 9.89
CA ASP A 290 0.85 -2.81 10.48
C ASP A 290 1.62 -4.12 10.23
N ARG A 291 2.56 -4.07 9.28
CA ARG A 291 3.36 -5.26 8.91
C ARG A 291 4.28 -5.77 10.03
N GLU A 292 4.50 -4.97 11.07
CA GLU A 292 5.26 -5.40 12.25
C GLU A 292 4.44 -6.36 13.13
N VAL A 293 3.12 -6.37 12.95
CA VAL A 293 2.18 -7.23 13.68
C VAL A 293 1.58 -8.28 12.74
N ILE A 294 0.98 -7.84 11.64
CA ILE A 294 0.28 -8.69 10.67
C ILE A 294 1.13 -8.81 9.40
N PRO A 295 1.70 -9.98 9.12
CA PRO A 295 2.52 -10.18 7.92
C PRO A 295 1.73 -9.94 6.63
N LEU A 296 2.37 -9.28 5.66
CA LEU A 296 1.79 -9.13 4.33
C LEU A 296 1.50 -10.47 3.69
N GLY A 297 0.29 -10.63 3.18
CA GLY A 297 -0.28 -11.83 2.60
C GLY A 297 -1.24 -12.57 3.53
N MET A 298 -1.36 -12.17 4.79
CA MET A 298 -2.24 -12.82 5.77
C MET A 298 -3.70 -12.74 5.31
N PRO A 299 -4.39 -13.89 5.14
CA PRO A 299 -5.84 -13.91 5.03
C PRO A 299 -6.46 -13.63 6.41
N MET A 300 -7.49 -12.81 6.42
CA MET A 300 -8.18 -12.37 7.64
C MET A 300 -9.68 -12.38 7.39
N PHE A 301 -10.48 -12.44 8.45
CA PHE A 301 -11.89 -12.11 8.39
C PHE A 301 -12.15 -10.86 9.23
N VAL A 302 -13.03 -9.99 8.73
CA VAL A 302 -13.39 -8.75 9.43
C VAL A 302 -14.91 -8.66 9.55
N SER A 303 -15.37 -8.16 10.70
CA SER A 303 -16.75 -7.77 10.95
C SER A 303 -16.78 -6.32 11.38
N THR A 304 -17.44 -5.48 10.60
CA THR A 304 -17.66 -4.04 10.84
C THR A 304 -18.91 -3.61 10.05
N HIS A 305 -19.09 -2.32 9.77
CA HIS A 305 -20.23 -1.79 9.04
C HIS A 305 -19.80 -0.93 7.85
N ASP A 306 -20.59 -0.95 6.77
CA ASP A 306 -20.41 -0.04 5.63
C ASP A 306 -20.70 1.40 6.08
N PRO A 307 -19.79 2.35 5.83
CA PRO A 307 -19.90 3.71 6.36
C PRO A 307 -20.99 4.55 5.71
N LEU A 308 -21.60 4.10 4.62
CA LEU A 308 -22.68 4.81 3.92
C LEU A 308 -24.06 4.22 4.21
N SER A 309 -24.18 2.90 4.17
CA SER A 309 -25.47 2.22 4.35
C SER A 309 -25.72 1.76 5.79
N GLY A 310 -24.66 1.61 6.61
CA GLY A 310 -24.75 1.02 7.94
C GLY A 310 -24.94 -0.51 7.91
N GLU A 311 -24.97 -1.12 6.74
CA GLU A 311 -25.07 -2.57 6.59
C GLU A 311 -23.80 -3.26 7.10
N LYS A 312 -23.94 -4.52 7.47
CA LYS A 312 -22.81 -5.34 7.89
C LYS A 312 -21.76 -5.47 6.79
N PHE A 313 -20.51 -5.26 7.15
CA PHE A 313 -19.34 -5.52 6.32
C PHE A 313 -18.57 -6.69 6.94
N GLU A 314 -19.00 -7.89 6.62
CA GLU A 314 -18.51 -9.16 7.16
C GLU A 314 -17.93 -9.99 6.02
N ARG A 315 -16.61 -10.11 5.96
CA ARG A 315 -15.94 -10.83 4.86
C ARG A 315 -14.48 -11.12 5.09
N MET A 316 -13.95 -12.03 4.29
CA MET A 316 -12.50 -12.24 4.19
C MET A 316 -11.83 -11.07 3.49
N VAL A 317 -10.69 -10.64 4.06
CA VAL A 317 -9.79 -9.62 3.51
C VAL A 317 -8.33 -10.11 3.57
N PHE A 318 -7.44 -9.46 2.84
CA PHE A 318 -6.05 -9.88 2.73
C PHE A 318 -5.12 -8.71 2.99
N ALA A 319 -4.08 -8.93 3.79
CA ALA A 319 -3.04 -7.94 4.10
C ALA A 319 -2.14 -7.70 2.88
N HIS A 320 -2.58 -6.86 1.97
CA HIS A 320 -1.86 -6.60 0.71
C HIS A 320 -1.04 -5.31 0.73
N ASP A 321 -1.33 -4.43 1.69
CA ASP A 321 -0.73 -3.10 1.73
C ASP A 321 -0.29 -2.70 3.14
N THR A 322 0.41 -1.56 3.22
CA THR A 322 0.85 -0.94 4.47
C THR A 322 0.65 0.56 4.39
N GLY A 323 0.38 1.18 5.53
CA GLY A 323 0.31 2.63 5.64
C GLY A 323 1.15 3.13 6.82
N GLY A 324 1.82 4.28 6.66
CA GLY A 324 2.66 4.84 7.73
C GLY A 324 1.90 5.15 9.02
N ALA A 325 0.60 5.49 8.89
CA ALA A 325 -0.31 5.74 10.02
C ALA A 325 -1.08 4.50 10.49
N ILE A 326 -0.93 3.36 9.82
CA ILE A 326 -1.62 2.12 10.17
C ILE A 326 -0.72 1.36 11.15
N LYS A 327 -1.04 1.47 12.44
CA LYS A 327 -0.24 0.92 13.54
C LYS A 327 -1.14 0.25 14.56
N GLY A 328 -0.70 -0.93 15.05
CA GLY A 328 -1.36 -1.71 16.11
C GLY A 328 -1.95 -3.02 15.65
N GLU A 329 -2.47 -3.77 16.63
CA GLU A 329 -2.89 -5.18 16.50
C GLU A 329 -4.19 -5.34 15.70
N ALA A 330 -5.19 -4.48 15.95
CA ALA A 330 -6.49 -4.50 15.28
C ALA A 330 -6.74 -3.21 14.48
N ARG A 331 -5.74 -2.81 13.68
CA ARG A 331 -5.79 -1.60 12.86
C ARG A 331 -5.68 -1.96 11.39
N ILE A 332 -6.73 -1.68 10.62
CA ILE A 332 -6.74 -1.90 9.18
C ILE A 332 -7.19 -0.65 8.42
N ASP A 333 -6.79 -0.56 7.16
CA ASP A 333 -7.28 0.43 6.21
C ASP A 333 -7.82 -0.28 4.97
N ILE A 334 -9.14 -0.19 4.73
CA ILE A 334 -9.84 -0.97 3.70
C ILE A 334 -9.71 -0.27 2.35
N PHE A 335 -9.24 -0.98 1.33
CA PHE A 335 -9.23 -0.47 -0.04
C PHE A 335 -10.63 -0.57 -0.65
N TYR A 336 -11.26 0.57 -0.94
CA TYR A 336 -12.60 0.62 -1.53
C TYR A 336 -12.63 0.62 -3.06
N GLY A 337 -11.48 0.55 -3.73
CA GLY A 337 -11.39 0.62 -5.19
C GLY A 337 -11.19 2.04 -5.69
N ALA A 338 -11.75 2.36 -6.87
CA ALA A 338 -11.59 3.66 -7.51
C ALA A 338 -12.94 4.36 -7.74
N GLY A 339 -12.91 5.69 -7.89
CA GLY A 339 -14.06 6.51 -8.27
C GLY A 339 -14.87 7.07 -7.09
N GLN A 340 -16.00 7.71 -7.41
CA GLN A 340 -16.77 8.51 -6.43
C GLN A 340 -17.34 7.67 -5.29
N SER A 341 -17.90 6.48 -5.59
CA SER A 341 -18.44 5.59 -4.56
C SER A 341 -17.36 5.11 -3.59
N ALA A 342 -16.19 4.74 -4.12
CA ALA A 342 -15.01 4.36 -3.31
C ALA A 342 -14.54 5.52 -2.44
N ARG A 343 -14.43 6.73 -3.02
CA ARG A 343 -14.07 7.95 -2.29
C ARG A 343 -15.05 8.27 -1.15
N ALA A 344 -16.36 8.13 -1.41
CA ALA A 344 -17.39 8.42 -0.42
C ALA A 344 -17.31 7.46 0.77
N ARG A 345 -17.10 6.14 0.52
CA ARG A 345 -16.91 5.15 1.58
C ARG A 345 -15.59 5.37 2.33
N ALA A 346 -14.49 5.46 1.61
CA ALA A 346 -13.16 5.64 2.20
C ALA A 346 -13.09 6.88 3.10
N GLY A 347 -13.67 8.00 2.65
CA GLY A 347 -13.67 9.25 3.40
C GLY A 347 -14.54 9.26 4.67
N ARG A 348 -15.43 8.26 4.84
CA ARG A 348 -16.31 8.14 6.01
C ARG A 348 -16.01 6.91 6.84
N MET A 349 -15.17 6.00 6.35
CA MET A 349 -14.83 4.78 7.07
C MET A 349 -13.97 5.09 8.29
N GLN A 350 -14.59 5.02 9.44
CA GLN A 350 -13.98 5.10 10.75
C GLN A 350 -14.91 4.36 11.72
N ALA A 351 -14.66 3.07 11.92
CA ALA A 351 -15.51 2.20 12.71
C ALA A 351 -14.68 1.20 13.50
N GLU A 352 -15.22 0.74 14.61
CA GLU A 352 -14.72 -0.44 15.32
C GLU A 352 -14.86 -1.68 14.44
N LEU A 353 -14.02 -2.69 14.67
CA LEU A 353 -14.10 -3.96 13.96
C LEU A 353 -13.73 -5.12 14.89
N ASP A 354 -14.31 -6.28 14.60
CA ASP A 354 -13.75 -7.55 15.02
C ASP A 354 -12.84 -8.08 13.90
N LEU A 355 -11.67 -8.59 14.29
CA LEU A 355 -10.64 -9.05 13.37
C LEU A 355 -10.19 -10.47 13.73
N TRP A 356 -10.27 -11.39 12.77
CA TRP A 356 -9.69 -12.73 12.87
C TRP A 356 -8.55 -12.88 11.87
N LEU A 357 -7.39 -13.30 12.35
CA LEU A 357 -6.30 -13.76 11.50
C LEU A 357 -6.54 -15.23 11.17
N LEU A 358 -6.43 -15.61 9.89
CA LEU A 358 -6.50 -17.02 9.48
C LEU A 358 -5.05 -17.53 9.30
N ILE A 359 -4.53 -18.17 10.34
CA ILE A 359 -3.13 -18.61 10.40
C ILE A 359 -3.04 -20.03 9.81
N PRO A 360 -2.09 -20.28 8.87
CA PRO A 360 -1.91 -21.61 8.29
C PRO A 360 -1.59 -22.66 9.35
N ASN A 361 -2.32 -23.79 9.37
CA ASN A 361 -2.13 -24.88 10.33
C ASN A 361 -0.72 -25.47 10.28
N ASP A 362 -0.15 -25.59 9.08
CA ASP A 362 1.20 -26.09 8.89
C ASP A 362 2.28 -25.21 9.56
N TYR A 363 2.02 -23.91 9.63
CA TYR A 363 2.90 -22.98 10.36
C TYR A 363 2.79 -23.17 11.88
N LEU A 364 1.56 -23.29 12.41
CA LEU A 364 1.32 -23.53 13.84
C LEU A 364 1.95 -24.85 14.32
N ALA A 365 1.86 -25.90 13.52
CA ALA A 365 2.46 -27.21 13.84
C ALA A 365 3.99 -27.19 13.91
N ASN A 366 4.65 -26.29 13.17
CA ASN A 366 6.11 -26.15 13.14
C ASN A 366 6.64 -25.10 14.14
N SER A 367 5.76 -24.37 14.81
CA SER A 367 6.12 -23.29 15.77
C SER A 367 6.03 -23.75 17.23
N ASN A 368 5.46 -24.93 17.47
CA ASN A 368 5.45 -25.65 18.76
C ASN A 368 6.61 -26.65 18.80
#